data_b10f857e949517cf16673597a6336468
#
_entry.id   b10f857e949517cf16673597a6336468
#
_cell.length_a   1.000
_cell.length_b   1.000
_cell.length_c   1.000
_cell.angle_alpha   90.00
_cell.angle_beta   90.00
_cell.angle_gamma   90.00
#
_symmetry.space_group_name_H-M   'P 1'
#
loop_
_entity.id
_entity.type
_entity.pdbx_description
1 polymer ?
#
loop_
_entity_poly.entity_id
_entity_poly.type
_entity_poly.pdbx_seq_one_letter_code
_entity_poly.pdbx_strand_id
1 'polypeptide(L)' 'MYRLRKHRCMYYIFFGDKQISEGAYKQQAEKELVKLIEECYSSGI' A
#
# COMPACT_ATOMS: atom_id res chain seq x y z
N MET A 1 -9.37 4.79 -0.19
CA MET A 1 -9.10 3.46 0.41
C MET A 1 -7.86 2.85 -0.23
N TYR A 2 -6.99 2.31 0.58
CA TYR A 2 -5.77 1.68 0.08
C TYR A 2 -6.06 0.31 -0.50
N ARG A 3 -5.43 0.00 -1.62
CA ARG A 3 -5.56 -1.29 -2.27
C ARG A 3 -4.20 -1.82 -2.66
N LEU A 4 -4.04 -3.12 -2.59
CA LEU A 4 -2.83 -3.80 -3.01
C LEU A 4 -3.12 -4.53 -4.31
N ARG A 5 -2.35 -4.25 -5.34
CA ARG A 5 -2.52 -4.91 -6.63
C ARG A 5 -1.24 -5.61 -7.05
N LYS A 6 -1.39 -6.80 -7.58
CA LYS A 6 -0.27 -7.59 -8.06
C LYS A 6 -0.15 -7.45 -9.57
N HIS A 7 1.06 -7.17 -10.03
CA HIS A 7 1.37 -7.16 -11.45
C HIS A 7 2.69 -7.90 -11.65
N ARG A 8 2.64 -9.05 -12.32
CA ARG A 8 3.78 -9.93 -12.47
C ARG A 8 4.30 -10.38 -11.10
N CYS A 9 5.55 -10.08 -10.77
CA CYS A 9 6.13 -10.47 -9.49
C CYS A 9 6.12 -9.35 -8.47
N MET A 10 5.51 -8.22 -8.80
CA MET A 10 5.55 -7.03 -7.98
C MET A 10 4.17 -6.66 -7.47
N TYR A 11 4.14 -6.05 -6.30
CA TYR A 11 2.90 -5.55 -5.71
C TYR A 11 2.95 -4.03 -5.65
N TYR A 12 1.83 -3.41 -5.96
CA TYR A 12 1.69 -1.96 -6.02
C TYR A 12 0.57 -1.52 -5.10
N ILE A 13 0.80 -0.43 -4.40
CA ILE A 13 -0.21 0.13 -3.49
C ILE A 13 -0.91 1.27 -4.20
N PHE A 14 -2.24 1.23 -4.20
CA PHE A 14 -3.08 2.26 -4.80
C PHE A 14 -3.95 2.89 -3.73
N PHE A 15 -4.18 4.18 -3.89
CA PHE A 15 -5.19 4.89 -3.12
C PHE A 15 -6.25 5.38 -4.09
N GLY A 16 -7.39 4.69 -4.12
CA GLY A 16 -8.36 4.92 -5.16
C GLY A 16 -7.80 4.49 -6.50
N ASP A 17 -7.71 5.43 -7.43
CA ASP A 17 -7.17 5.17 -8.76
C ASP A 17 -5.70 5.57 -8.89
N LYS A 18 -5.10 6.07 -7.82
CA LYS A 18 -3.76 6.59 -7.88
C LYS A 18 -2.74 5.61 -7.32
N GLN A 19 -1.71 5.31 -8.09
CA GLN A 19 -0.61 4.49 -7.63
C GLN A 19 0.31 5.31 -6.73
N ILE A 20 0.51 4.84 -5.51
CA ILE A 20 1.31 5.58 -4.53
C ILE A 20 2.63 4.90 -4.19
N SER A 21 2.89 3.71 -4.74
CA SER A 21 4.17 3.05 -4.54
C SER A 21 4.72 2.58 -5.88
N GLU A 22 6.03 2.42 -5.93
CA GLU A 22 6.71 2.03 -7.17
C GLU A 22 6.72 0.53 -7.42
N GLY A 23 6.22 -0.23 -6.49
CA GLY A 23 6.22 -1.66 -6.61
C GLY A 23 7.25 -2.29 -5.69
N ALA A 24 6.89 -3.39 -5.07
CA ALA A 24 7.75 -4.07 -4.13
C ALA A 24 7.35 -5.53 -4.06
N TYR A 25 8.21 -6.33 -3.46
CA TYR A 25 7.86 -7.73 -3.20
C TYR A 25 6.74 -7.80 -2.18
N LYS A 26 6.07 -8.93 -2.15
CA LYS A 26 4.89 -9.11 -1.31
C LYS A 26 5.10 -8.68 0.14
N GLN A 27 6.17 -9.15 0.76
CA GLN A 27 6.44 -8.83 2.16
C GLN A 27 6.64 -7.33 2.37
N GLN A 28 7.40 -6.71 1.48
CA GLN A 28 7.65 -5.29 1.57
C GLN A 28 6.38 -4.48 1.38
N ALA A 29 5.60 -4.85 0.37
CA ALA A 29 4.36 -4.15 0.07
C ALA A 29 3.36 -4.26 1.23
N GLU A 30 3.26 -5.43 1.82
CA GLU A 30 2.38 -5.63 2.96
C GLU A 30 2.78 -4.78 4.15
N LYS A 31 4.07 -4.67 4.43
CA LYS A 31 4.57 -3.85 5.52
C LYS A 31 4.26 -2.37 5.29
N GLU A 32 4.46 -1.91 4.08
CA GLU A 32 4.16 -0.52 3.75
C GLU A 32 2.66 -0.22 3.83
N LEU A 33 1.86 -1.16 3.36
CA LEU A 33 0.41 -1.00 3.43
C LEU A 33 -0.07 -0.90 4.87
N VAL A 34 0.40 -1.77 5.73
CA VAL A 34 0.06 -1.75 7.15
C VAL A 34 0.48 -0.43 7.78
N LYS A 35 1.67 0.03 7.47
CA LYS A 35 2.19 1.28 8.00
C LYS A 35 1.32 2.46 7.57
N LEU A 36 0.90 2.50 6.33
CA LEU A 36 0.04 3.57 5.83
C LEU A 36 -1.31 3.57 6.54
N ILE A 37 -1.87 2.40 6.74
CA ILE A 37 -3.15 2.28 7.43
C ILE A 37 -3.03 2.71 8.88
N GLU A 38 -1.95 2.32 9.55
CA GLU A 38 -1.72 2.71 10.93
C GLU A 38 -1.55 4.21 11.08
N GLU A 39 -0.82 4.83 10.17
CA GLU A 39 -0.66 6.28 10.20
C GLU A 39 -1.99 6.99 9.98
N CYS A 40 -2.82 6.45 9.13
CA CYS A 40 -4.14 7.01 8.89
C CYS A 40 -5.00 6.95 10.16
N TYR A 41 -4.96 5.85 10.86
CA TYR A 41 -5.70 5.72 12.11
C TYR A 41 -5.14 6.65 13.19
N SER A 42 -3.84 6.75 13.27
CA SER A 42 -3.21 7.59 14.30
C SER A 42 -3.52 9.07 14.09
N SER A 43 -3.54 9.51 12.85
CA SER A 43 -3.78 10.92 12.55
C SER A 43 -5.25 11.25 12.42
N GLY A 44 -6.10 10.26 12.39
CA GLY A 44 -7.54 10.45 12.21
C GLY A 44 -8.31 10.78 13.47
N ILE A 45 -7.62 10.90 14.57
CA ILE A 45 -8.26 11.20 15.86
C ILE A 45 -8.27 12.71 16.16
#